data_383e54652b57f374c0b1e7821d92a285
#
_entry.id   383e54652b57f374c0b1e7821d92a285
#
_cell.length_a   1.000
_cell.length_b   1.000
_cell.length_c   1.000
_cell.angle_alpha   90.00
_cell.angle_beta   90.00
_cell.angle_gamma   90.00
#
_symmetry.space_group_name_H-M   'P 1'
#
loop_
_entity.id
_entity.type
_entity.pdbx_description
1 polymer ?
#
loop_
_entity_poly.entity_id
_entity_poly.type
_entity_poly.pdbx_seq_one_letter_code
_entity_poly.pdbx_strand_id
1 'polypeptide(L)'
;AKLKSATSDLQYAATRQEILLTAQQTCQEIIYLRKQKQLLDQRLKNAEKLAELYRQRFANGDANRLEYNKIQLEKINANNASRLNNSALRAQLEKLQALNGGHPLDFETTDYPQTQVLPDYSSLESEYLAADPTLKSLRSESESAQREIKVNRALTLPKFDLGYRRNGGSESKMNGFKIGLSIPLWENRNTVKQAKAQAEYTVTNILANQQTLKATLRELYLQAEALANSRNEYAEALSSQRTDELLNKALETGQISMIDYFVEITLLYDSMQNYLDVEKEYQNAVAQLLQYQL
;
A
#
# COMPACT_ATOMS: atom_id res chain seq x y z
N ALA A 1 -5.54 26.63 -20.37
CA ALA A 1 -6.38 25.44 -20.66
C ALA A 1 -5.52 24.16 -20.77
N LYS A 2 -4.52 24.06 -21.68
CA LYS A 2 -3.68 22.87 -21.89
C LYS A 2 -2.93 22.40 -20.62
N LEU A 3 -2.39 23.33 -19.80
CA LEU A 3 -1.69 22.97 -18.57
C LEU A 3 -2.64 22.44 -17.49
N LYS A 4 -3.88 22.96 -17.40
CA LYS A 4 -4.89 22.41 -16.48
C LYS A 4 -5.32 20.99 -16.88
N SER A 5 -5.42 20.71 -18.17
CA SER A 5 -5.68 19.35 -18.68
C SER A 5 -4.53 18.40 -18.28
N ALA A 6 -3.27 18.79 -18.53
CA ALA A 6 -2.11 17.97 -18.15
C ALA A 6 -2.04 17.68 -16.64
N THR A 7 -2.40 18.64 -15.79
CA THR A 7 -2.46 18.42 -14.33
C THR A 7 -3.56 17.42 -13.96
N SER A 8 -4.73 17.50 -14.63
CA SER A 8 -5.82 16.54 -14.40
C SER A 8 -5.43 15.11 -14.82
N ASP A 9 -4.73 14.97 -15.96
CA ASP A 9 -4.25 13.66 -16.43
C ASP A 9 -3.22 13.05 -15.48
N LEU A 10 -2.34 13.86 -14.88
CA LEU A 10 -1.37 13.41 -13.87
C LEU A 10 -2.06 13.02 -12.55
N GLN A 11 -3.09 13.75 -12.12
CA GLN A 11 -3.88 13.38 -10.95
C GLN A 11 -4.62 12.07 -11.17
N TYR A 12 -5.21 11.86 -12.36
CA TYR A 12 -5.82 10.59 -12.71
C TYR A 12 -4.81 9.44 -12.66
N ALA A 13 -3.62 9.62 -13.23
CA ALA A 13 -2.57 8.61 -13.19
C ALA A 13 -2.14 8.27 -11.76
N ALA A 14 -2.01 9.28 -10.87
CA ALA A 14 -1.69 9.07 -9.46
C ALA A 14 -2.78 8.27 -8.74
N THR A 15 -4.05 8.66 -8.89
CA THR A 15 -5.18 7.95 -8.27
C THR A 15 -5.30 6.52 -8.80
N ARG A 16 -5.13 6.32 -10.11
CA ARG A 16 -5.12 4.98 -10.70
C ARG A 16 -4.04 4.10 -10.07
N GLN A 17 -2.83 4.64 -9.91
CA GLN A 17 -1.71 3.90 -9.31
C GLN A 17 -1.97 3.51 -7.86
N GLU A 18 -2.53 4.43 -7.07
CA GLU A 18 -2.92 4.18 -5.67
C GLU A 18 -3.99 3.07 -5.57
N ILE A 19 -4.99 3.09 -6.46
CA ILE A 19 -6.03 2.05 -6.50
C ILE A 19 -5.43 0.69 -6.87
N LEU A 20 -4.53 0.63 -7.87
CA LEU A 20 -3.87 -0.61 -8.27
C LEU A 20 -3.02 -1.19 -7.16
N LEU A 21 -2.21 -0.36 -6.48
CA LEU A 21 -1.41 -0.79 -5.33
C LEU A 21 -2.32 -1.29 -4.18
N THR A 22 -3.41 -0.57 -3.88
CA THR A 22 -4.38 -0.99 -2.87
C THR A 22 -5.04 -2.31 -3.23
N ALA A 23 -5.39 -2.52 -4.50
CA ALA A 23 -5.96 -3.78 -4.97
C ALA A 23 -4.96 -4.93 -4.83
N GLN A 24 -3.71 -4.73 -5.23
CA GLN A 24 -2.63 -5.71 -5.08
C GLN A 24 -2.41 -6.09 -3.61
N GLN A 25 -2.30 -5.10 -2.72
CA GLN A 25 -2.15 -5.34 -1.28
C GLN A 25 -3.36 -6.07 -0.69
N THR A 26 -4.58 -5.76 -1.17
CA THR A 26 -5.80 -6.47 -0.75
C THR A 26 -5.77 -7.93 -1.20
N CYS A 27 -5.30 -8.21 -2.42
CA CYS A 27 -5.10 -9.59 -2.90
C CYS A 27 -4.05 -10.33 -2.06
N GLN A 28 -2.94 -9.68 -1.72
CA GLN A 28 -1.90 -10.25 -0.86
C GLN A 28 -2.41 -10.56 0.55
N GLU A 29 -3.23 -9.69 1.13
CA GLU A 29 -3.88 -9.93 2.41
C GLU A 29 -4.86 -11.10 2.35
N ILE A 30 -5.61 -11.27 1.27
CA ILE A 30 -6.50 -12.43 1.08
C ILE A 30 -5.68 -13.74 1.02
N ILE A 31 -4.56 -13.74 0.30
CA ILE A 31 -3.65 -14.90 0.24
C ILE A 31 -3.12 -15.24 1.63
N TYR A 32 -2.63 -14.23 2.36
CA TYR A 32 -2.19 -14.40 3.75
C TYR A 32 -3.27 -15.02 4.63
N LEU A 33 -4.48 -14.48 4.63
CA LEU A 33 -5.59 -14.97 5.44
C LEU A 33 -6.01 -16.40 5.05
N ARG A 34 -5.84 -16.81 3.81
CA ARG A 34 -6.07 -18.19 3.37
C ARG A 34 -4.98 -19.15 3.89
N LYS A 35 -3.71 -18.75 3.82
CA LYS A 35 -2.61 -19.52 4.40
C LYS A 35 -2.77 -19.63 5.92
N GLN A 36 -3.09 -18.52 6.59
CA GLN A 36 -3.38 -18.50 8.01
C GLN A 36 -4.57 -19.39 8.37
N LYS A 37 -5.62 -19.41 7.53
CA LYS A 37 -6.75 -20.31 7.72
C LYS A 37 -6.34 -21.76 7.72
N GLN A 38 -5.46 -22.19 6.82
CA GLN A 38 -4.96 -23.58 6.78
C GLN A 38 -4.24 -23.93 8.09
N LEU A 39 -3.37 -23.04 8.60
CA LEU A 39 -2.70 -23.22 9.88
C LEU A 39 -3.68 -23.30 11.05
N LEU A 40 -4.65 -22.41 11.11
CA LEU A 40 -5.65 -22.37 12.18
C LEU A 40 -6.63 -23.55 12.14
N ASP A 41 -7.00 -24.01 10.96
CA ASP A 41 -7.84 -25.20 10.79
C ASP A 41 -7.09 -26.47 11.27
N GLN A 42 -5.79 -26.58 11.01
CA GLN A 42 -4.95 -27.65 11.53
C GLN A 42 -4.82 -27.59 13.05
N ARG A 43 -4.57 -26.40 13.61
CA ARG A 43 -4.52 -26.18 15.07
C ARG A 43 -5.84 -26.54 15.74
N LEU A 44 -6.97 -26.13 15.17
CA LEU A 44 -8.30 -26.45 15.67
C LEU A 44 -8.56 -27.97 15.65
N LYS A 45 -8.25 -28.63 14.54
CA LYS A 45 -8.38 -30.09 14.40
C LYS A 45 -7.54 -30.84 15.44
N ASN A 46 -6.32 -30.39 15.70
CA ASN A 46 -5.47 -30.97 16.75
C ASN A 46 -6.06 -30.73 18.14
N ALA A 47 -6.51 -29.52 18.44
CA ALA A 47 -7.13 -29.18 19.72
C ALA A 47 -8.43 -29.98 19.96
N GLU A 48 -9.22 -30.25 18.93
CA GLU A 48 -10.44 -31.07 19.02
C GLU A 48 -10.11 -32.54 19.33
N LYS A 49 -9.12 -33.12 18.66
CA LYS A 49 -8.65 -34.49 18.94
C LYS A 49 -8.16 -34.63 20.38
N LEU A 50 -7.32 -33.69 20.84
CA LEU A 50 -6.82 -33.68 22.19
C LEU A 50 -7.94 -33.50 23.23
N ALA A 51 -8.91 -32.63 22.94
CA ALA A 51 -10.06 -32.39 23.84
C ALA A 51 -10.88 -33.68 24.03
N GLU A 52 -11.08 -34.46 22.98
CA GLU A 52 -11.79 -35.73 23.09
C GLU A 52 -10.96 -36.78 23.83
N LEU A 53 -9.66 -36.92 23.53
CA LEU A 53 -8.75 -37.84 24.22
C LEU A 53 -8.71 -37.55 25.74
N TYR A 54 -8.54 -36.29 26.12
CA TYR A 54 -8.45 -35.90 27.53
C TYR A 54 -9.81 -35.91 28.25
N ARG A 55 -10.91 -35.77 27.54
CA ARG A 55 -12.25 -36.02 28.10
C ARG A 55 -12.37 -37.47 28.55
N GLN A 56 -11.89 -38.43 27.75
CA GLN A 56 -11.91 -39.85 28.08
C GLN A 56 -10.92 -40.17 29.22
N ARG A 57 -9.69 -39.67 29.16
CA ARG A 57 -8.69 -39.87 30.23
C ARG A 57 -9.17 -39.32 31.57
N PHE A 58 -9.79 -38.14 31.57
CA PHE A 58 -10.35 -37.53 32.78
C PHE A 58 -11.49 -38.37 33.36
N ALA A 59 -12.39 -38.88 32.51
CA ALA A 59 -13.47 -39.77 32.95
C ALA A 59 -12.97 -41.09 33.53
N ASN A 60 -11.85 -41.61 33.05
CA ASN A 60 -11.19 -42.82 33.54
C ASN A 60 -10.28 -42.58 34.75
N GLY A 61 -10.02 -41.34 35.15
CA GLY A 61 -9.12 -40.97 36.21
C GLY A 61 -7.62 -40.92 35.79
N ASP A 62 -7.33 -41.04 34.49
CA ASP A 62 -5.98 -41.06 33.93
C ASP A 62 -5.46 -39.64 33.57
N ALA A 63 -6.25 -38.61 33.77
CA ALA A 63 -5.87 -37.22 33.63
C ALA A 63 -6.43 -36.39 34.78
N ASN A 64 -5.69 -35.36 35.18
CA ASN A 64 -6.13 -34.45 36.22
C ASN A 64 -7.01 -33.32 35.64
N ARG A 65 -7.70 -32.58 36.53
CA ARG A 65 -8.63 -31.51 36.12
C ARG A 65 -7.94 -30.31 35.45
N LEU A 66 -6.66 -30.05 35.82
CA LEU A 66 -5.90 -28.96 35.21
C LEU A 66 -5.57 -29.25 33.75
N GLU A 67 -5.15 -30.48 33.46
CA GLU A 67 -4.87 -30.95 32.11
C GLU A 67 -6.12 -30.87 31.22
N TYR A 68 -7.23 -31.40 31.70
CA TYR A 68 -8.51 -31.32 31.01
C TYR A 68 -8.92 -29.85 30.70
N ASN A 69 -8.88 -28.97 31.71
CA ASN A 69 -9.25 -27.57 31.55
C ASN A 69 -8.34 -26.85 30.57
N LYS A 70 -7.02 -27.12 30.58
CA LYS A 70 -6.04 -26.51 29.67
C LYS A 70 -6.37 -26.83 28.21
N ILE A 71 -6.71 -28.08 27.93
CA ILE A 71 -7.10 -28.49 26.56
C ILE A 71 -8.44 -27.86 26.13
N GLN A 72 -9.42 -27.76 27.04
CA GLN A 72 -10.68 -27.09 26.70
C GLN A 72 -10.45 -25.62 26.35
N LEU A 73 -9.56 -24.92 27.06
CA LEU A 73 -9.18 -23.54 26.75
C LEU A 73 -8.47 -23.44 25.41
N GLU A 74 -7.53 -24.36 25.11
CA GLU A 74 -6.87 -24.38 23.78
C GLU A 74 -7.86 -24.59 22.64
N LYS A 75 -8.81 -25.51 22.78
CA LYS A 75 -9.89 -25.70 21.78
C LYS A 75 -10.71 -24.44 21.58
N ILE A 76 -11.08 -23.74 22.66
CA ILE A 76 -11.83 -22.48 22.59
C ILE A 76 -10.99 -21.40 21.86
N ASN A 77 -9.72 -21.27 22.22
CA ASN A 77 -8.80 -20.30 21.61
C ASN A 77 -8.61 -20.57 20.10
N ALA A 78 -8.36 -21.81 19.72
CA ALA A 78 -8.21 -22.21 18.32
C ALA A 78 -9.48 -21.94 17.51
N ASN A 79 -10.66 -22.28 18.06
CA ASN A 79 -11.94 -22.01 17.41
C ASN A 79 -12.21 -20.51 17.25
N ASN A 80 -11.88 -19.70 18.26
CA ASN A 80 -12.02 -18.26 18.21
C ASN A 80 -11.09 -17.65 17.15
N ALA A 81 -9.82 -18.07 17.11
CA ALA A 81 -8.86 -17.61 16.10
C ALA A 81 -9.33 -17.94 14.67
N SER A 82 -9.83 -19.16 14.42
CA SER A 82 -10.38 -19.55 13.13
C SER A 82 -11.59 -18.70 12.73
N ARG A 83 -12.50 -18.39 13.66
CA ARG A 83 -13.67 -17.52 13.40
C ARG A 83 -13.26 -16.10 13.04
N LEU A 84 -12.30 -15.53 13.77
CA LEU A 84 -11.80 -14.17 13.51
C LEU A 84 -11.12 -14.09 12.15
N ASN A 85 -10.28 -15.06 11.82
CA ASN A 85 -9.64 -15.16 10.51
C ASN A 85 -10.68 -15.26 9.37
N ASN A 86 -11.68 -16.11 9.51
CA ASN A 86 -12.77 -16.23 8.53
C ASN A 86 -13.55 -14.91 8.35
N SER A 87 -13.75 -14.15 9.43
CA SER A 87 -14.39 -12.83 9.36
C SER A 87 -13.50 -11.83 8.62
N ALA A 88 -12.20 -11.80 8.92
CA ALA A 88 -11.23 -10.95 8.24
C ALA A 88 -11.13 -11.26 6.74
N LEU A 89 -11.10 -12.55 6.38
CA LEU A 89 -11.08 -12.98 4.98
C LEU A 89 -12.31 -12.48 4.21
N ARG A 90 -13.51 -12.60 4.79
CA ARG A 90 -14.73 -12.06 4.16
C ARG A 90 -14.65 -10.56 3.98
N ALA A 91 -14.19 -9.83 4.99
CA ALA A 91 -14.04 -8.38 4.90
C ALA A 91 -13.07 -7.94 3.78
N GLN A 92 -11.97 -8.67 3.58
CA GLN A 92 -11.04 -8.36 2.48
C GLN A 92 -11.60 -8.71 1.11
N LEU A 93 -12.39 -9.78 0.99
CA LEU A 93 -13.10 -10.10 -0.27
C LEU A 93 -14.14 -9.03 -0.63
N GLU A 94 -14.91 -8.53 0.35
CA GLU A 94 -15.83 -7.40 0.14
C GLU A 94 -15.07 -6.12 -0.29
N LYS A 95 -13.92 -5.84 0.35
CA LYS A 95 -13.06 -4.72 -0.03
C LYS A 95 -12.56 -4.86 -1.47
N LEU A 96 -12.12 -6.04 -1.88
CA LEU A 96 -11.67 -6.31 -3.25
C LEU A 96 -12.81 -6.12 -4.26
N GLN A 97 -14.01 -6.60 -3.93
CA GLN A 97 -15.21 -6.39 -4.74
C GLN A 97 -15.56 -4.90 -4.87
N ALA A 98 -15.47 -4.13 -3.78
CA ALA A 98 -15.69 -2.68 -3.82
C ALA A 98 -14.68 -1.97 -4.72
N LEU A 99 -13.39 -2.35 -4.70
CA LEU A 99 -12.36 -1.85 -5.60
C LEU A 99 -12.65 -2.20 -7.08
N ASN A 100 -13.37 -3.29 -7.34
CA ASN A 100 -13.84 -3.70 -8.67
C ASN A 100 -15.20 -3.08 -9.05
N GLY A 101 -15.56 -1.94 -8.47
CA GLY A 101 -16.80 -1.24 -8.77
C GLY A 101 -18.06 -1.97 -8.28
N GLY A 102 -17.94 -2.86 -7.28
CA GLY A 102 -19.03 -3.66 -6.74
C GLY A 102 -19.34 -4.94 -7.55
N HIS A 103 -18.64 -5.18 -8.65
CA HIS A 103 -18.82 -6.40 -9.44
C HIS A 103 -18.18 -7.60 -8.73
N PRO A 104 -18.86 -8.77 -8.68
CA PRO A 104 -18.29 -9.98 -8.12
C PRO A 104 -16.96 -10.33 -8.79
N LEU A 105 -15.99 -10.71 -7.99
CA LEU A 105 -14.69 -11.17 -8.45
C LEU A 105 -14.40 -12.53 -7.83
N ASP A 106 -14.12 -13.50 -8.67
CA ASP A 106 -13.68 -14.80 -8.23
C ASP A 106 -12.15 -14.79 -8.08
N PHE A 107 -11.71 -14.66 -6.83
CA PHE A 107 -10.29 -14.65 -6.49
C PHE A 107 -9.99 -15.83 -5.56
N GLU A 108 -9.55 -16.97 -6.15
CA GLU A 108 -9.30 -18.22 -5.43
C GLU A 108 -7.82 -18.49 -5.14
N THR A 109 -6.93 -17.61 -5.54
CA THR A 109 -5.47 -17.75 -5.37
C THR A 109 -5.10 -17.94 -3.90
N THR A 110 -4.31 -18.97 -3.60
CA THR A 110 -3.83 -19.33 -2.26
C THR A 110 -2.35 -19.03 -2.05
N ASP A 111 -1.61 -18.84 -3.12
CA ASP A 111 -0.17 -18.64 -3.10
C ASP A 111 0.22 -17.30 -3.69
N TYR A 112 1.26 -16.71 -3.14
CA TYR A 112 1.83 -15.49 -3.71
C TYR A 112 2.42 -15.79 -5.09
N PRO A 113 2.33 -14.85 -6.05
CA PRO A 113 3.03 -14.99 -7.32
C PRO A 113 4.52 -15.15 -7.07
N GLN A 114 5.22 -15.80 -8.01
CA GLN A 114 6.67 -15.93 -7.89
C GLN A 114 7.28 -14.54 -7.72
N THR A 115 8.01 -14.37 -6.62
CA THR A 115 8.62 -13.09 -6.28
C THR A 115 9.67 -12.75 -7.32
N GLN A 116 9.52 -11.62 -7.97
CA GLN A 116 10.56 -11.07 -8.82
C GLN A 116 11.79 -10.76 -7.95
N VAL A 117 12.97 -11.04 -8.48
CA VAL A 117 14.21 -10.61 -7.83
C VAL A 117 14.18 -9.10 -7.76
N LEU A 118 14.38 -8.54 -6.56
CA LEU A 118 14.44 -7.09 -6.40
C LEU A 118 15.55 -6.53 -7.30
N PRO A 119 15.23 -5.51 -8.13
CA PRO A 119 16.24 -4.81 -8.91
C PRO A 119 17.30 -4.16 -7.99
N ASP A 120 18.47 -3.86 -8.53
CA ASP A 120 19.43 -3.03 -7.81
C ASP A 120 18.82 -1.68 -7.40
N TYR A 121 19.17 -1.22 -6.21
CA TYR A 121 18.60 0.01 -5.63
C TYR A 121 18.75 1.23 -6.54
N SER A 122 19.91 1.39 -7.21
CA SER A 122 20.17 2.55 -8.08
C SER A 122 19.25 2.57 -9.32
N SER A 123 18.97 1.38 -9.86
CA SER A 123 18.03 1.22 -10.97
C SER A 123 16.61 1.56 -10.54
N LEU A 124 16.21 1.04 -9.37
CA LEU A 124 14.89 1.30 -8.78
C LEU A 124 14.69 2.78 -8.44
N GLU A 125 15.70 3.44 -7.84
CA GLU A 125 15.66 4.87 -7.55
C GLU A 125 15.46 5.70 -8.81
N SER A 126 16.16 5.36 -9.87
CA SER A 126 16.08 6.05 -11.16
C SER A 126 14.67 5.92 -11.77
N GLU A 127 14.12 4.71 -11.74
CA GLU A 127 12.76 4.42 -12.23
C GLU A 127 11.72 5.20 -11.42
N TYR A 128 11.81 5.19 -10.09
CA TYR A 128 10.91 5.92 -9.21
C TYR A 128 10.90 7.41 -9.47
N LEU A 129 12.08 8.04 -9.54
CA LEU A 129 12.20 9.47 -9.81
C LEU A 129 11.66 9.88 -11.19
N ALA A 130 11.67 8.96 -12.15
CA ALA A 130 11.13 9.18 -13.49
C ALA A 130 9.63 8.91 -13.57
N ALA A 131 9.13 7.90 -12.84
CA ALA A 131 7.75 7.43 -12.92
C ALA A 131 6.78 8.18 -12.01
N ASP A 132 7.25 8.67 -10.84
CA ASP A 132 6.42 9.26 -9.78
C ASP A 132 5.51 10.39 -10.31
N PRO A 133 4.16 10.24 -10.20
CA PRO A 133 3.21 11.22 -10.71
C PRO A 133 3.27 12.55 -9.94
N THR A 134 3.62 12.51 -8.66
CA THR A 134 3.72 13.71 -7.80
C THR A 134 4.88 14.57 -8.27
N LEU A 135 6.05 13.97 -8.52
CA LEU A 135 7.19 14.69 -9.08
C LEU A 135 6.91 15.24 -10.48
N LYS A 136 6.18 14.48 -11.32
CA LYS A 136 5.75 14.97 -12.65
C LYS A 136 4.81 16.18 -12.52
N SER A 137 3.86 16.14 -11.59
CA SER A 137 2.95 17.26 -11.31
C SER A 137 3.71 18.49 -10.83
N LEU A 138 4.63 18.34 -9.85
CA LEU A 138 5.45 19.43 -9.34
C LEU A 138 6.36 20.06 -10.42
N ARG A 139 6.90 19.25 -11.34
CA ARG A 139 7.67 19.76 -12.49
C ARG A 139 6.79 20.60 -13.42
N SER A 140 5.56 20.13 -13.72
CA SER A 140 4.58 20.89 -14.53
C SER A 140 4.18 22.21 -13.86
N GLU A 141 3.99 22.20 -12.54
CA GLU A 141 3.72 23.40 -11.76
C GLU A 141 4.91 24.40 -11.81
N SER A 142 6.14 23.91 -11.68
CA SER A 142 7.34 24.73 -11.78
C SER A 142 7.48 25.38 -13.17
N GLU A 143 7.19 24.62 -14.25
CA GLU A 143 7.16 25.21 -15.60
C GLU A 143 6.08 26.28 -15.73
N SER A 144 4.92 26.06 -15.13
CA SER A 144 3.84 27.06 -15.12
C SER A 144 4.25 28.33 -14.39
N ALA A 145 4.85 28.20 -13.21
CA ALA A 145 5.38 29.32 -12.44
C ALA A 145 6.46 30.12 -13.20
N GLN A 146 7.36 29.43 -13.90
CA GLN A 146 8.35 30.07 -14.75
C GLN A 146 7.72 30.86 -15.93
N ARG A 147 6.66 30.31 -16.55
CA ARG A 147 5.91 31.01 -17.61
C ARG A 147 5.18 32.24 -17.05
N GLU A 148 4.67 32.15 -15.82
CA GLU A 148 3.98 33.24 -15.14
C GLU A 148 4.90 34.45 -14.92
N ILE A 149 6.20 34.24 -14.69
CA ILE A 149 7.18 35.33 -14.64
C ILE A 149 7.17 36.13 -15.97
N LYS A 150 7.13 35.42 -17.12
CA LYS A 150 7.09 36.06 -18.44
C LYS A 150 5.78 36.83 -18.67
N VAL A 151 4.65 36.24 -18.24
CA VAL A 151 3.34 36.92 -18.32
C VAL A 151 3.31 38.17 -17.46
N ASN A 152 3.75 38.08 -16.20
CA ASN A 152 3.79 39.25 -15.31
C ASN A 152 4.73 40.36 -15.81
N ARG A 153 5.86 40.01 -16.46
CA ARG A 153 6.71 40.99 -17.14
C ARG A 153 5.98 41.66 -18.31
N ALA A 154 5.22 40.89 -19.13
CA ALA A 154 4.45 41.42 -20.24
C ALA A 154 3.34 42.37 -19.76
N LEU A 155 2.74 42.10 -18.61
CA LEU A 155 1.69 42.94 -18.01
C LEU A 155 2.22 44.31 -17.50
N THR A 156 3.52 44.47 -17.33
CA THR A 156 4.13 45.76 -17.00
C THR A 156 4.35 46.66 -18.22
N LEU A 157 4.19 46.11 -19.42
CA LEU A 157 4.33 46.90 -20.66
C LEU A 157 3.04 47.66 -20.97
N PRO A 158 3.13 48.81 -21.71
CA PRO A 158 1.96 49.54 -22.18
C PRO A 158 1.07 48.65 -23.04
N LYS A 159 -0.24 48.73 -22.82
CA LYS A 159 -1.26 48.01 -23.62
C LYS A 159 -1.82 48.94 -24.69
N PHE A 160 -1.85 48.49 -25.93
CA PHE A 160 -2.49 49.15 -27.05
C PHE A 160 -3.88 48.55 -27.27
N ASP A 161 -4.89 49.42 -27.32
CA ASP A 161 -6.26 49.07 -27.63
C ASP A 161 -6.64 49.65 -28.98
N LEU A 162 -6.91 48.81 -29.98
CA LEU A 162 -7.35 49.20 -31.27
C LEU A 162 -8.78 48.71 -31.46
N GLY A 163 -9.73 49.57 -31.62
CA GLY A 163 -11.12 49.23 -31.81
C GLY A 163 -11.75 50.00 -32.98
N TYR A 164 -12.67 49.38 -33.68
CA TYR A 164 -13.57 50.06 -34.62
C TYR A 164 -14.97 50.10 -34.03
N ARG A 165 -15.52 51.31 -33.86
CA ARG A 165 -16.84 51.51 -33.32
C ARG A 165 -17.76 52.02 -34.37
N ARG A 166 -18.88 51.33 -34.59
CA ARG A 166 -19.98 51.71 -35.46
C ARG A 166 -21.19 51.99 -34.56
N ASN A 167 -21.62 53.24 -34.49
CA ASN A 167 -22.89 53.60 -33.88
C ASN A 167 -23.96 53.73 -34.97
N GLY A 168 -25.00 52.91 -34.91
CA GLY A 168 -26.18 52.99 -35.77
C GLY A 168 -27.36 53.55 -35.01
N GLY A 169 -27.53 54.84 -34.99
CA GLY A 169 -28.75 55.53 -34.53
C GLY A 169 -29.51 56.08 -35.76
N SER A 170 -30.81 56.33 -35.62
CA SER A 170 -31.69 56.71 -36.67
C SER A 170 -31.40 58.07 -37.37
N GLU A 171 -30.58 58.91 -36.76
CA GLU A 171 -30.28 60.27 -37.23
C GLU A 171 -28.80 60.58 -37.56
N SER A 172 -27.85 59.74 -37.12
CA SER A 172 -26.46 59.94 -37.56
C SER A 172 -25.66 58.60 -37.48
N LYS A 173 -25.11 58.22 -38.62
CA LYS A 173 -24.16 57.07 -38.71
C LYS A 173 -22.75 57.62 -38.45
N MET A 174 -22.23 57.44 -37.27
CA MET A 174 -20.83 57.79 -36.97
C MET A 174 -20.01 56.51 -36.90
N ASN A 175 -19.01 56.39 -37.74
CA ASN A 175 -18.03 55.33 -37.75
C ASN A 175 -16.69 55.95 -37.32
N GLY A 176 -16.00 55.29 -36.37
CA GLY A 176 -14.73 55.79 -35.91
C GLY A 176 -13.77 54.69 -35.50
N PHE A 177 -12.48 54.97 -35.62
CA PHE A 177 -11.44 54.14 -35.08
C PHE A 177 -11.12 54.65 -33.67
N LYS A 178 -10.99 53.72 -32.70
CA LYS A 178 -10.54 54.04 -31.36
C LYS A 178 -9.12 53.53 -31.21
N ILE A 179 -8.19 54.39 -30.83
CA ILE A 179 -6.82 54.03 -30.45
C ILE A 179 -6.69 54.40 -28.98
N GLY A 180 -6.37 53.42 -28.15
CA GLY A 180 -6.14 53.61 -26.73
C GLY A 180 -4.73 53.14 -26.33
N LEU A 181 -4.08 53.85 -25.45
CA LEU A 181 -2.83 53.45 -24.82
C LEU A 181 -3.06 53.44 -23.30
N SER A 182 -2.86 52.27 -22.65
CA SER A 182 -2.96 52.14 -21.23
C SER A 182 -1.57 51.83 -20.68
N ILE A 183 -1.05 52.69 -19.80
CA ILE A 183 0.26 52.54 -19.15
C ILE A 183 0.02 52.14 -17.72
N PRO A 184 0.35 50.89 -17.28
CA PRO A 184 0.20 50.46 -15.89
C PRO A 184 1.33 51.03 -15.03
N LEU A 185 1.05 52.15 -14.31
CA LEU A 185 2.07 52.83 -13.52
C LEU A 185 2.36 52.13 -12.17
N TRP A 186 1.34 51.63 -11.50
CA TRP A 186 1.46 51.00 -10.17
C TRP A 186 0.76 49.66 -10.05
N GLU A 187 -0.14 49.31 -10.96
CA GLU A 187 -1.04 48.17 -10.92
C GLU A 187 -0.28 46.82 -10.80
N ASN A 188 0.88 46.73 -11.44
CA ASN A 188 1.68 45.49 -11.48
C ASN A 188 2.99 45.59 -10.65
N ARG A 189 3.04 46.53 -9.68
CA ARG A 189 4.20 46.69 -8.80
C ARG A 189 4.34 45.41 -7.92
N ASN A 190 5.49 44.78 -7.95
CA ASN A 190 5.83 43.55 -7.22
C ASN A 190 5.25 42.25 -7.80
N THR A 191 4.37 42.22 -8.82
CA THR A 191 3.85 40.97 -9.40
C THR A 191 4.96 40.11 -9.97
N VAL A 192 5.95 40.68 -10.62
CA VAL A 192 7.15 39.97 -11.11
C VAL A 192 7.99 39.42 -9.97
N LYS A 193 8.12 40.18 -8.85
CA LYS A 193 8.86 39.71 -7.67
C LYS A 193 8.14 38.49 -7.01
N GLN A 194 6.82 38.60 -6.90
CA GLN A 194 5.98 37.49 -6.40
C GLN A 194 6.09 36.26 -7.29
N ALA A 195 5.97 36.41 -8.61
CA ALA A 195 6.07 35.30 -9.55
C ALA A 195 7.45 34.62 -9.50
N LYS A 196 8.53 35.39 -9.29
CA LYS A 196 9.87 34.81 -9.09
C LYS A 196 9.97 34.03 -7.79
N ALA A 197 9.48 34.58 -6.67
CA ALA A 197 9.48 33.87 -5.38
C ALA A 197 8.65 32.57 -5.46
N GLN A 198 7.50 32.60 -6.18
CA GLN A 198 6.69 31.40 -6.41
C GLN A 198 7.46 30.36 -7.24
N ALA A 199 8.18 30.76 -8.28
CA ALA A 199 8.99 29.85 -9.07
C ALA A 199 10.15 29.23 -8.26
N GLU A 200 10.80 30.02 -7.40
CA GLU A 200 11.84 29.51 -6.49
C GLU A 200 11.26 28.52 -5.46
N TYR A 201 10.08 28.83 -4.92
CA TYR A 201 9.36 27.94 -4.01
C TYR A 201 9.06 26.59 -4.69
N THR A 202 8.55 26.57 -5.93
CA THR A 202 8.25 25.32 -6.64
C THR A 202 9.50 24.47 -6.88
N VAL A 203 10.65 25.08 -7.21
CA VAL A 203 11.92 24.38 -7.36
C VAL A 203 12.37 23.74 -6.04
N THR A 204 12.30 24.50 -4.95
CA THR A 204 12.64 23.99 -3.61
C THR A 204 11.73 22.85 -3.20
N ASN A 205 10.44 22.95 -3.49
CA ASN A 205 9.45 21.90 -3.22
C ASN A 205 9.75 20.62 -4.00
N ILE A 206 10.17 20.71 -5.26
CA ILE A 206 10.61 19.53 -6.04
C ILE A 206 11.80 18.86 -5.35
N LEU A 207 12.82 19.61 -4.95
CA LEU A 207 14.02 19.06 -4.30
C LEU A 207 13.65 18.38 -2.97
N ALA A 208 12.82 19.01 -2.16
CA ALA A 208 12.35 18.44 -0.89
C ALA A 208 11.60 17.12 -1.10
N ASN A 209 10.65 17.09 -2.06
CA ASN A 209 9.91 15.87 -2.38
C ASN A 209 10.81 14.75 -2.94
N GLN A 210 11.80 15.10 -3.78
CA GLN A 210 12.78 14.11 -4.25
C GLN A 210 13.57 13.50 -3.10
N GLN A 211 14.03 14.29 -2.13
CA GLN A 211 14.78 13.77 -0.98
C GLN A 211 13.91 12.88 -0.09
N THR A 212 12.66 13.29 0.16
CA THR A 212 11.71 12.48 0.92
C THR A 212 11.44 11.15 0.22
N LEU A 213 11.18 11.17 -1.09
CA LEU A 213 10.94 9.98 -1.89
C LEU A 213 12.13 9.01 -1.87
N LYS A 214 13.36 9.53 -2.02
CA LYS A 214 14.58 8.73 -1.91
C LYS A 214 14.74 8.10 -0.53
N ALA A 215 14.48 8.84 0.54
CA ALA A 215 14.56 8.34 1.91
C ALA A 215 13.55 7.19 2.14
N THR A 216 12.29 7.40 1.75
CA THR A 216 11.24 6.38 1.87
C THR A 216 11.55 5.14 1.04
N LEU A 217 12.04 5.33 -0.20
CA LEU A 217 12.42 4.22 -1.06
C LEU A 217 13.58 3.42 -0.46
N ARG A 218 14.57 4.10 0.11
CA ARG A 218 15.71 3.44 0.77
C ARG A 218 15.27 2.64 1.99
N GLU A 219 14.39 3.20 2.81
CA GLU A 219 13.81 2.53 3.96
C GLU A 219 13.07 1.25 3.55
N LEU A 220 12.16 1.35 2.56
CA LEU A 220 11.43 0.20 2.02
C LEU A 220 12.34 -0.88 1.44
N TYR A 221 13.41 -0.46 0.75
CA TYR A 221 14.36 -1.40 0.15
C TYR A 221 15.09 -2.19 1.24
N LEU A 222 15.61 -1.50 2.25
CA LEU A 222 16.29 -2.15 3.39
C LEU A 222 15.35 -3.06 4.18
N GLN A 223 14.09 -2.64 4.35
CA GLN A 223 13.07 -3.46 4.97
C GLN A 223 12.78 -4.73 4.15
N ALA A 224 12.66 -4.61 2.83
CA ALA A 224 12.43 -5.76 1.96
C ALA A 224 13.61 -6.75 1.99
N GLU A 225 14.85 -6.27 2.02
CA GLU A 225 16.04 -7.13 2.17
C GLU A 225 16.02 -7.88 3.51
N ALA A 226 15.74 -7.19 4.61
CA ALA A 226 15.66 -7.80 5.94
C ALA A 226 14.55 -8.86 6.01
N LEU A 227 13.36 -8.54 5.47
CA LEU A 227 12.23 -9.46 5.43
C LEU A 227 12.51 -10.68 4.53
N ALA A 228 13.21 -10.51 3.41
CA ALA A 228 13.63 -11.61 2.55
C ALA A 228 14.54 -12.60 3.29
N ASN A 229 15.50 -12.09 4.05
CA ASN A 229 16.41 -12.91 4.85
C ASN A 229 15.63 -13.67 5.96
N SER A 230 14.82 -12.98 6.74
CA SER A 230 14.01 -13.59 7.79
C SER A 230 13.04 -14.65 7.23
N ARG A 231 12.39 -14.37 6.10
CA ARG A 231 11.52 -15.34 5.42
C ARG A 231 12.27 -16.61 5.05
N ASN A 232 13.49 -16.49 4.52
CA ASN A 232 14.29 -17.64 4.10
C ASN A 232 14.75 -18.45 5.32
N GLU A 233 15.15 -17.81 6.41
CA GLU A 233 15.52 -18.47 7.67
C GLU A 233 14.33 -19.27 8.25
N TYR A 234 13.14 -18.67 8.31
CA TYR A 234 11.94 -19.38 8.75
C TYR A 234 11.57 -20.54 7.81
N ALA A 235 11.65 -20.33 6.49
CA ALA A 235 11.34 -21.37 5.52
C ALA A 235 12.28 -22.56 5.65
N GLU A 236 13.58 -22.35 5.85
CA GLU A 236 14.57 -23.40 6.08
C GLU A 236 14.29 -24.15 7.38
N ALA A 237 14.08 -23.42 8.48
CA ALA A 237 13.80 -24.01 9.79
C ALA A 237 12.51 -24.84 9.80
N LEU A 238 11.45 -24.37 9.15
CA LEU A 238 10.15 -25.04 9.11
C LEU A 238 10.08 -26.18 8.09
N SER A 239 10.90 -26.16 7.03
CA SER A 239 10.86 -27.18 5.96
C SER A 239 11.33 -28.56 6.44
N SER A 240 12.15 -28.62 7.47
CA SER A 240 12.79 -29.85 7.94
C SER A 240 11.93 -30.70 8.88
N GLN A 241 10.70 -30.27 9.25
CA GLN A 241 10.02 -30.86 10.41
C GLN A 241 8.52 -31.15 10.15
N ARG A 242 8.13 -32.42 10.29
CA ARG A 242 6.76 -32.84 10.62
C ARG A 242 6.57 -32.82 12.13
N THR A 243 6.90 -31.70 12.77
CA THR A 243 7.03 -31.61 14.22
C THR A 243 5.69 -31.78 14.93
N ASP A 244 4.58 -31.32 14.35
CA ASP A 244 3.24 -31.46 14.93
C ASP A 244 2.79 -32.94 15.01
N GLU A 245 3.02 -33.76 13.97
CA GLU A 245 2.70 -35.18 13.98
C GLU A 245 3.56 -35.94 15.00
N LEU A 246 4.85 -35.58 15.08
CA LEU A 246 5.76 -36.21 16.05
C LEU A 246 5.40 -35.85 17.48
N LEU A 247 5.07 -34.60 17.77
CA LEU A 247 4.63 -34.14 19.08
C LEU A 247 3.33 -34.80 19.52
N ASN A 248 2.34 -34.88 18.61
CA ASN A 248 1.09 -35.58 18.89
C ASN A 248 1.33 -37.05 19.25
N LYS A 249 2.16 -37.76 18.47
CA LYS A 249 2.48 -39.16 18.71
C LYS A 249 3.26 -39.34 20.04
N ALA A 250 4.22 -38.47 20.34
CA ALA A 250 4.99 -38.52 21.58
C ALA A 250 4.10 -38.31 22.82
N LEU A 251 3.11 -37.42 22.73
CA LEU A 251 2.13 -37.21 23.79
C LEU A 251 1.19 -38.42 23.95
N GLU A 252 0.68 -38.98 22.84
CA GLU A 252 -0.22 -40.13 22.84
C GLU A 252 0.45 -41.37 23.47
N THR A 253 1.75 -41.57 23.17
CA THR A 253 2.54 -42.69 23.70
C THR A 253 3.14 -42.43 25.09
N GLY A 254 2.93 -41.24 25.65
CA GLY A 254 3.45 -40.87 26.98
C GLY A 254 4.96 -40.61 27.03
N GLN A 255 5.59 -40.38 25.86
CA GLN A 255 7.03 -40.05 25.76
C GLN A 255 7.36 -38.64 26.24
N ILE A 256 6.38 -37.72 26.10
CA ILE A 256 6.50 -36.36 26.64
C ILE A 256 5.29 -36.05 27.53
N SER A 257 5.51 -35.13 28.48
CA SER A 257 4.41 -34.64 29.30
C SER A 257 3.50 -33.69 28.55
N MET A 258 2.29 -33.50 29.07
CA MET A 258 1.37 -32.49 28.58
C MET A 258 1.97 -31.09 28.55
N ILE A 259 2.77 -30.75 29.58
CA ILE A 259 3.41 -29.44 29.73
C ILE A 259 4.43 -29.25 28.60
N ASP A 260 5.29 -30.24 28.38
CA ASP A 260 6.30 -30.19 27.32
C ASP A 260 5.64 -30.11 25.95
N TYR A 261 4.59 -30.90 25.72
CA TYR A 261 3.80 -30.82 24.49
C TYR A 261 3.28 -29.39 24.23
N PHE A 262 2.69 -28.73 25.23
CA PHE A 262 2.17 -27.38 25.03
C PHE A 262 3.26 -26.34 24.79
N VAL A 263 4.42 -26.48 25.39
CA VAL A 263 5.57 -25.61 25.13
C VAL A 263 6.01 -25.75 23.67
N GLU A 264 6.23 -26.97 23.22
CA GLU A 264 6.75 -27.26 21.87
C GLU A 264 5.72 -26.94 20.76
N ILE A 265 4.47 -27.32 20.94
CA ILE A 265 3.43 -27.06 19.91
C ILE A 265 3.08 -25.58 19.80
N THR A 266 3.14 -24.82 20.91
CA THR A 266 2.96 -23.37 20.89
C THR A 266 4.11 -22.71 20.15
N LEU A 267 5.36 -23.08 20.44
CA LEU A 267 6.51 -22.57 19.72
C LEU A 267 6.42 -22.84 18.21
N LEU A 268 5.97 -24.03 17.82
CA LEU A 268 5.78 -24.39 16.42
C LEU A 268 4.72 -23.51 15.74
N TYR A 269 3.52 -23.38 16.34
CA TYR A 269 2.45 -22.55 15.75
C TYR A 269 2.81 -21.08 15.70
N ASP A 270 3.49 -20.55 16.73
CA ASP A 270 3.97 -19.17 16.75
C ASP A 270 5.03 -18.94 15.66
N SER A 271 5.94 -19.90 15.46
CA SER A 271 6.95 -19.83 14.40
C SER A 271 6.32 -19.88 13.00
N MET A 272 5.32 -20.74 12.79
CA MET A 272 4.55 -20.79 11.54
C MET A 272 3.78 -19.49 11.29
N GLN A 273 3.17 -18.91 12.33
CA GLN A 273 2.49 -17.63 12.23
C GLN A 273 3.46 -16.50 11.88
N ASN A 274 4.60 -16.42 12.57
CA ASN A 274 5.64 -15.44 12.30
C ASN A 274 6.17 -15.54 10.86
N TYR A 275 6.33 -16.77 10.34
CA TYR A 275 6.68 -16.98 8.92
C TYR A 275 5.65 -16.36 7.98
N LEU A 276 4.35 -16.61 8.22
CA LEU A 276 3.28 -16.05 7.39
C LEU A 276 3.24 -14.52 7.46
N ASP A 277 3.48 -13.95 8.64
CA ASP A 277 3.52 -12.50 8.84
C ASP A 277 4.70 -11.86 8.11
N VAL A 278 5.90 -12.44 8.24
CA VAL A 278 7.10 -12.00 7.50
C VAL A 278 6.92 -12.14 5.98
N GLU A 279 6.33 -13.24 5.52
CA GLU A 279 6.05 -13.45 4.09
C GLU A 279 5.09 -12.38 3.55
N LYS A 280 4.02 -12.06 4.28
CA LYS A 280 3.07 -11.00 3.93
C LYS A 280 3.74 -9.63 3.87
N GLU A 281 4.49 -9.26 4.91
CA GLU A 281 5.17 -7.96 4.96
C GLU A 281 6.21 -7.83 3.83
N TYR A 282 6.92 -8.92 3.51
CA TYR A 282 7.83 -8.95 2.36
C TYR A 282 7.10 -8.70 1.04
N GLN A 283 5.98 -9.37 0.80
CA GLN A 283 5.17 -9.17 -0.41
C GLN A 283 4.62 -7.74 -0.50
N ASN A 284 4.18 -7.17 0.62
CA ASN A 284 3.73 -5.79 0.68
C ASN A 284 4.85 -4.79 0.37
N ALA A 285 6.05 -5.01 0.90
CA ALA A 285 7.21 -4.16 0.62
C ALA A 285 7.60 -4.24 -0.87
N VAL A 286 7.63 -5.44 -1.46
CA VAL A 286 7.88 -5.64 -2.89
C VAL A 286 6.82 -4.97 -3.75
N ALA A 287 5.54 -5.09 -3.40
CA ALA A 287 4.46 -4.42 -4.12
C ALA A 287 4.62 -2.89 -4.13
N GLN A 288 5.02 -2.32 -3.01
CA GLN A 288 5.31 -0.88 -2.92
C GLN A 288 6.55 -0.50 -3.73
N LEU A 289 7.62 -1.30 -3.67
CA LEU A 289 8.84 -1.07 -4.44
C LEU A 289 8.62 -1.15 -5.94
N LEU A 290 7.71 -1.99 -6.41
CA LEU A 290 7.43 -2.22 -7.83
C LEU A 290 6.12 -1.57 -8.29
N GLN A 291 5.54 -0.66 -7.49
CA GLN A 291 4.21 -0.11 -7.78
C GLN A 291 4.10 0.57 -9.16
N TYR A 292 5.16 1.15 -9.69
CA TYR A 292 5.14 1.81 -11.00
C TYR A 292 5.29 0.85 -12.18
N GLN A 293 5.37 -0.45 -11.91
CA GLN A 293 5.35 -1.51 -12.94
C GLN A 293 3.96 -2.17 -13.08
N LEU A 294 2.94 -1.66 -12.34
CA LEU A 294 1.56 -2.15 -12.35
C LEU A 294 0.72 -1.60 -13.51
#